data_23abe894ae878dc7876182a88e955ad4
#
_entry.id   23abe894ae878dc7876182a88e955ad4
#
_cell.length_a   1.000
_cell.length_b   1.000
_cell.length_c   1.000
_cell.angle_alpha   90.00
_cell.angle_beta   90.00
_cell.angle_gamma   90.00
#
_symmetry.space_group_name_H-M   'P 1'
#
loop_
_entity.id
_entity.type
_entity.pdbx_description
1 polymer ?
#
loop_
_entity_poly.entity_id
_entity_poly.type
_entity_poly.pdbx_seq_one_letter_code
_entity_poly.pdbx_strand_id
1 'polypeptide(L)'
;IKSNKSLLNGFPLITYGTKLARKIVNDVEVPLQIKHGSADARLLAEFSFLGGFSAFDGGGISHNIPFSKSVLLKDSLENWKYVDRLVGLYEENGIKINREIFSPLTATLVPPAISNSIQILESLLAVEQGVKNISIGVAQYGNITQDIASLLALQEQIQFYLDKFSFKDIHISTVFNQWIGGFPEDELKAYSLISYSATVSLFTKSNRIFVKNIDEYTKNSLGNTMINSLVLTKTILDIGNSQNLTNYEEVNLEKEQIKKETAQIIEKVFSICDGDLRKAIAEAFE
;
A
#
# COMPACT_ATOMS: atom_id res chain seq x y z
N ILE A 1 31.71 16.59 -3.29
CA ILE A 1 31.28 15.62 -2.26
C ILE A 1 32.39 15.58 -1.22
N LYS A 2 32.30 16.41 -0.18
CA LYS A 2 33.36 16.54 0.86
C LYS A 2 32.92 15.99 2.24
N SER A 3 31.78 15.29 2.34
CA SER A 3 31.38 14.65 3.58
C SER A 3 31.28 13.14 3.38
N ASN A 4 31.86 12.35 4.28
CA ASN A 4 31.72 10.89 4.33
C ASN A 4 30.28 10.44 4.69
N LYS A 5 29.30 11.33 4.67
CA LYS A 5 27.90 11.02 4.94
C LYS A 5 27.14 10.98 3.61
N SER A 6 26.49 9.85 3.33
CA SER A 6 25.53 9.78 2.24
C SER A 6 24.38 10.75 2.49
N LEU A 7 24.08 11.57 1.50
CA LEU A 7 22.91 12.45 1.51
C LEU A 7 21.68 11.75 0.88
N LEU A 8 21.86 10.53 0.39
CA LEU A 8 20.80 9.75 -0.23
C LEU A 8 19.99 9.03 0.86
N ASN A 9 18.67 9.15 0.76
CA ASN A 9 17.74 8.36 1.54
C ASN A 9 17.30 7.15 0.70
N GLY A 10 17.65 5.96 1.13
CA GLY A 10 17.31 4.70 0.48
C GLY A 10 18.34 4.22 -0.55
N PHE A 11 17.91 3.26 -1.36
CA PHE A 11 18.73 2.57 -2.36
C PHE A 11 18.41 3.09 -3.77
N PRO A 12 19.30 3.85 -4.43
CA PRO A 12 19.07 4.39 -5.76
C PRO A 12 19.28 3.31 -6.83
N LEU A 13 18.28 2.44 -6.97
CA LEU A 13 18.29 1.23 -7.79
C LEU A 13 18.71 1.49 -9.24
N ILE A 14 18.16 2.53 -9.88
CA ILE A 14 18.46 2.85 -11.28
C ILE A 14 19.94 3.20 -11.44
N THR A 15 20.48 3.97 -10.49
CA THR A 15 21.90 4.38 -10.53
C THR A 15 22.86 3.20 -10.34
N TYR A 16 22.54 2.29 -9.46
CA TYR A 16 23.38 1.11 -9.19
C TYR A 16 23.16 -0.04 -10.16
N GLY A 17 22.03 -0.05 -10.84
CA GLY A 17 21.72 -1.00 -11.89
C GLY A 17 21.31 -2.39 -11.39
N THR A 18 20.85 -3.20 -12.34
CA THR A 18 20.24 -4.51 -12.07
C THR A 18 21.22 -5.55 -11.52
N LYS A 19 22.53 -5.42 -11.80
CA LYS A 19 23.52 -6.37 -11.27
C LYS A 19 23.64 -6.30 -9.75
N LEU A 20 23.69 -5.07 -9.19
CA LEU A 20 23.74 -4.90 -7.73
C LEU A 20 22.38 -5.25 -7.11
N ALA A 21 21.29 -4.91 -7.76
CA ALA A 21 19.95 -5.29 -7.37
C ALA A 21 19.82 -6.82 -7.20
N ARG A 22 20.23 -7.60 -8.20
CA ARG A 22 20.23 -9.08 -8.14
C ARG A 22 21.12 -9.62 -7.03
N LYS A 23 22.27 -9.00 -6.81
CA LYS A 23 23.13 -9.41 -5.70
C LYS A 23 22.39 -9.25 -4.37
N ILE A 24 21.75 -8.09 -4.13
CA ILE A 24 21.00 -7.85 -2.90
C ILE A 24 19.87 -8.87 -2.75
N VAL A 25 19.10 -9.12 -3.80
CA VAL A 25 18.00 -10.09 -3.77
C VAL A 25 18.50 -11.51 -3.46
N ASN A 26 19.66 -11.88 -4.00
CA ASN A 26 20.24 -13.21 -3.75
C ASN A 26 20.91 -13.34 -2.38
N ASP A 27 21.34 -12.23 -1.80
CA ASP A 27 22.03 -12.22 -0.49
C ASP A 27 21.03 -12.28 0.70
N VAL A 28 19.72 -12.13 0.44
CA VAL A 28 18.66 -12.18 1.47
C VAL A 28 17.67 -13.31 1.19
N GLU A 29 17.21 -13.97 2.26
CA GLU A 29 16.28 -15.11 2.19
C GLU A 29 14.80 -14.70 2.29
N VAL A 30 14.50 -13.43 2.06
CA VAL A 30 13.14 -12.89 2.16
C VAL A 30 12.75 -12.16 0.88
N PRO A 31 11.46 -12.18 0.51
CA PRO A 31 10.98 -11.39 -0.62
C PRO A 31 11.23 -9.90 -0.42
N LEU A 32 11.71 -9.24 -1.47
CA LEU A 32 11.98 -7.81 -1.44
C LEU A 32 10.94 -7.04 -2.26
N GLN A 33 10.48 -5.94 -1.67
CA GLN A 33 9.55 -4.99 -2.28
C GLN A 33 10.21 -3.64 -2.49
N ILE A 34 9.94 -3.02 -3.64
CA ILE A 34 10.28 -1.61 -3.86
C ILE A 34 9.16 -0.72 -3.33
N LYS A 35 9.55 0.24 -2.47
CA LYS A 35 8.74 1.41 -2.10
C LYS A 35 9.45 2.66 -2.57
N HIS A 36 8.69 3.59 -3.14
CA HIS A 36 9.25 4.80 -3.76
C HIS A 36 8.25 5.95 -3.72
N GLY A 37 8.72 7.16 -4.06
CA GLY A 37 7.88 8.35 -4.24
C GLY A 37 7.97 8.94 -5.66
N SER A 38 8.35 8.12 -6.66
CA SER A 38 8.50 8.60 -8.04
C SER A 38 7.13 8.77 -8.69
N ALA A 39 6.88 9.91 -9.32
CA ALA A 39 5.66 10.17 -10.09
C ALA A 39 5.56 9.29 -11.32
N ASP A 40 6.69 9.13 -12.03
CA ASP A 40 6.83 8.17 -13.14
C ASP A 40 7.67 6.99 -12.65
N ALA A 41 7.03 5.85 -12.46
CA ALA A 41 7.63 4.64 -11.93
C ALA A 41 8.08 3.63 -13.01
N ARG A 42 7.89 3.92 -14.30
CA ARG A 42 8.10 2.96 -15.40
C ARG A 42 9.51 2.39 -15.41
N LEU A 43 10.51 3.25 -15.47
CA LEU A 43 11.92 2.82 -15.49
C LEU A 43 12.31 2.10 -14.18
N LEU A 44 11.79 2.58 -13.04
CA LEU A 44 12.05 1.94 -11.75
C LEU A 44 11.46 0.52 -11.70
N ALA A 45 10.26 0.31 -12.24
CA ALA A 45 9.62 -1.00 -12.31
C ALA A 45 10.44 -1.98 -13.17
N GLU A 46 10.90 -1.54 -14.36
CA GLU A 46 11.77 -2.36 -15.21
C GLU A 46 13.03 -2.82 -14.48
N PHE A 47 13.75 -1.88 -13.85
CA PHE A 47 14.96 -2.19 -13.11
C PHE A 47 14.69 -3.09 -11.89
N SER A 48 13.55 -2.90 -11.24
CA SER A 48 13.14 -3.71 -10.08
C SER A 48 12.89 -5.16 -10.48
N PHE A 49 12.09 -5.40 -11.49
CA PHE A 49 11.73 -6.76 -11.91
C PHE A 49 12.93 -7.48 -12.54
N LEU A 50 13.73 -6.78 -13.36
CA LEU A 50 15.01 -7.30 -13.85
C LEU A 50 16.00 -7.56 -12.70
N GLY A 51 15.91 -6.82 -11.61
CA GLY A 51 16.69 -7.02 -10.39
C GLY A 51 16.24 -8.20 -9.54
N GLY A 52 15.04 -8.76 -9.81
CA GLY A 52 14.50 -9.89 -9.06
C GLY A 52 13.61 -9.50 -7.88
N PHE A 53 13.21 -8.22 -7.75
CA PHE A 53 12.23 -7.82 -6.76
C PHE A 53 10.86 -8.41 -7.10
N SER A 54 10.20 -8.98 -6.10
CA SER A 54 8.95 -9.71 -6.26
C SER A 54 7.70 -8.91 -5.89
N ALA A 55 7.86 -7.64 -5.49
CA ALA A 55 6.76 -6.77 -5.16
C ALA A 55 7.08 -5.30 -5.48
N PHE A 56 6.04 -4.54 -5.87
CA PHE A 56 6.15 -3.16 -6.28
C PHE A 56 4.94 -2.35 -5.78
N ASP A 57 5.23 -1.22 -5.12
CA ASP A 57 4.23 -0.36 -4.48
C ASP A 57 3.95 0.88 -5.32
N GLY A 58 2.73 1.41 -5.24
CA GLY A 58 2.35 2.70 -5.79
C GLY A 58 0.99 2.70 -6.50
N GLY A 59 0.71 3.71 -7.30
CA GLY A 59 -0.53 3.82 -8.06
C GLY A 59 -0.66 5.14 -8.81
N GLY A 60 -1.47 5.15 -9.84
CA GLY A 60 -1.68 6.31 -10.72
C GLY A 60 -2.42 7.45 -10.03
N ILE A 61 -3.35 7.12 -9.13
CA ILE A 61 -4.11 8.08 -8.33
C ILE A 61 -3.45 8.24 -6.97
N SER A 62 -3.25 7.13 -6.29
CA SER A 62 -2.80 7.08 -4.89
C SER A 62 -1.40 7.66 -4.67
N HIS A 63 -0.50 7.58 -5.63
CA HIS A 63 0.79 8.26 -5.61
C HIS A 63 0.73 9.69 -6.16
N ASN A 64 -0.15 9.95 -7.13
CA ASN A 64 -0.28 11.26 -7.74
C ASN A 64 -0.76 12.29 -6.71
N ILE A 65 -1.85 12.01 -6.01
CA ILE A 65 -2.48 12.93 -5.06
C ILE A 65 -1.47 13.46 -4.01
N PRO A 66 -0.74 12.63 -3.25
CA PRO A 66 0.16 13.13 -2.21
C PRO A 66 1.51 13.63 -2.71
N PHE A 67 2.03 13.13 -3.85
CA PHE A 67 3.44 13.32 -4.20
C PHE A 67 3.69 14.04 -5.53
N SER A 68 2.72 14.14 -6.43
CA SER A 68 2.99 14.48 -7.84
C SER A 68 2.29 15.73 -8.32
N LYS A 69 2.49 16.85 -7.65
CA LYS A 69 1.84 18.13 -7.97
C LYS A 69 2.10 18.66 -9.40
N SER A 70 3.15 18.16 -10.07
CA SER A 70 3.55 18.60 -11.41
C SER A 70 3.19 17.62 -12.52
N VAL A 71 2.62 16.47 -12.19
CA VAL A 71 2.22 15.44 -13.15
C VAL A 71 0.71 15.40 -13.21
N LEU A 72 0.13 15.57 -14.39
CA LEU A 72 -1.31 15.46 -14.59
C LEU A 72 -1.78 14.05 -14.25
N LEU A 73 -2.95 13.93 -13.66
CA LEU A 73 -3.49 12.62 -13.26
C LEU A 73 -3.63 11.68 -14.46
N LYS A 74 -4.08 12.16 -15.61
CA LYS A 74 -4.17 11.38 -16.83
C LYS A 74 -2.82 10.79 -17.26
N ASP A 75 -1.73 11.54 -17.14
CA ASP A 75 -0.38 11.08 -17.49
C ASP A 75 0.11 10.04 -16.47
N SER A 76 -0.20 10.25 -15.21
CA SER A 76 0.09 9.29 -14.14
C SER A 76 -0.63 7.96 -14.38
N LEU A 77 -1.91 7.99 -14.75
CA LEU A 77 -2.69 6.78 -15.06
C LEU A 77 -2.11 6.02 -16.25
N GLU A 78 -1.64 6.71 -17.30
CA GLU A 78 -0.99 6.05 -18.43
C GLU A 78 0.39 5.47 -18.07
N ASN A 79 1.16 6.16 -17.23
CA ASN A 79 2.43 5.63 -16.73
C ASN A 79 2.21 4.36 -15.91
N TRP A 80 1.17 4.33 -15.07
CA TRP A 80 0.84 3.15 -14.26
C TRP A 80 0.21 2.02 -15.08
N LYS A 81 -0.53 2.33 -16.14
CA LYS A 81 -0.95 1.31 -17.11
C LYS A 81 0.23 0.53 -17.68
N TYR A 82 1.34 1.22 -17.99
CA TYR A 82 2.57 0.56 -18.42
C TYR A 82 3.13 -0.36 -17.34
N VAL A 83 3.22 0.12 -16.08
CA VAL A 83 3.74 -0.68 -14.96
C VAL A 83 2.87 -1.92 -14.72
N ASP A 84 1.55 -1.75 -14.70
CA ASP A 84 0.61 -2.84 -14.49
C ASP A 84 0.65 -3.85 -15.66
N ARG A 85 0.79 -3.38 -16.91
CA ARG A 85 0.97 -4.27 -18.07
C ARG A 85 2.30 -5.03 -17.99
N LEU A 86 3.36 -4.39 -17.51
CA LEU A 86 4.64 -5.07 -17.29
C LEU A 86 4.50 -6.17 -16.22
N VAL A 87 3.80 -5.92 -15.12
CA VAL A 87 3.48 -6.95 -14.12
C VAL A 87 2.68 -8.09 -14.75
N GLY A 88 1.63 -7.76 -15.53
CA GLY A 88 0.83 -8.75 -16.25
C GLY A 88 1.67 -9.62 -17.20
N LEU A 89 2.66 -9.04 -17.88
CA LEU A 89 3.58 -9.79 -18.73
C LEU A 89 4.44 -10.80 -17.92
N TYR A 90 4.89 -10.42 -16.72
CA TYR A 90 5.60 -11.34 -15.83
C TYR A 90 4.69 -12.48 -15.37
N GLU A 91 3.43 -12.17 -15.00
CA GLU A 91 2.43 -13.19 -14.62
C GLU A 91 2.14 -14.17 -15.78
N GLU A 92 2.00 -13.69 -17.02
CA GLU A 92 1.82 -14.52 -18.22
C GLU A 92 2.99 -15.50 -18.43
N ASN A 93 4.17 -15.14 -17.96
CA ASN A 93 5.38 -15.97 -18.00
C ASN A 93 5.62 -16.78 -16.71
N GLY A 94 4.63 -16.87 -15.82
CA GLY A 94 4.70 -17.66 -14.59
C GLY A 94 5.50 -17.02 -13.45
N ILE A 95 5.87 -15.75 -13.57
CA ILE A 95 6.60 -15.00 -12.56
C ILE A 95 5.62 -14.10 -11.81
N LYS A 96 5.38 -14.42 -10.54
CA LYS A 96 4.45 -13.67 -9.69
C LYS A 96 5.09 -12.40 -9.17
N ILE A 97 4.47 -11.26 -9.48
CA ILE A 97 4.83 -9.96 -8.92
C ILE A 97 3.65 -9.45 -8.10
N ASN A 98 3.88 -9.20 -6.82
CA ASN A 98 2.84 -8.59 -5.98
C ASN A 98 2.75 -7.09 -6.24
N ARG A 99 1.61 -6.64 -6.74
CA ARG A 99 1.31 -5.25 -6.99
C ARG A 99 0.62 -4.66 -5.76
N GLU A 100 1.34 -3.89 -4.95
CA GLU A 100 0.74 -3.17 -3.82
C GLU A 100 0.19 -1.82 -4.29
N ILE A 101 -1.12 -1.63 -4.17
CA ILE A 101 -1.73 -0.32 -4.34
C ILE A 101 -1.31 0.55 -3.15
N PHE A 102 -0.88 1.78 -3.40
CA PHE A 102 -0.39 2.66 -2.34
C PHE A 102 -1.45 2.88 -1.26
N SER A 103 -1.27 2.23 -0.14
CA SER A 103 -2.25 2.12 0.94
C SER A 103 -2.22 3.24 2.00
N PRO A 104 -1.14 4.06 2.15
CA PRO A 104 -1.06 5.05 3.23
C PRO A 104 -1.87 6.34 3.03
N LEU A 105 -2.80 6.43 2.10
CA LEU A 105 -3.63 7.64 1.92
C LEU A 105 -4.37 8.04 3.18
N THR A 106 -4.84 7.06 3.95
CA THR A 106 -5.53 7.31 5.21
C THR A 106 -4.65 8.05 6.23
N ALA A 107 -3.34 7.80 6.25
CA ALA A 107 -2.40 8.52 7.12
C ALA A 107 -2.28 10.02 6.79
N THR A 108 -2.70 10.44 5.61
CA THR A 108 -2.76 11.86 5.23
C THR A 108 -4.12 12.50 5.50
N LEU A 109 -4.92 11.86 6.35
CA LEU A 109 -6.28 12.26 6.74
C LEU A 109 -7.28 12.27 5.57
N VAL A 110 -7.00 11.52 4.52
CA VAL A 110 -7.99 11.24 3.47
C VAL A 110 -9.04 10.30 4.05
N PRO A 111 -10.35 10.64 3.98
CA PRO A 111 -11.41 9.79 4.52
C PRO A 111 -11.35 8.35 4.01
N PRO A 112 -11.67 7.34 4.84
CA PRO A 112 -11.64 5.94 4.46
C PRO A 112 -12.37 5.62 3.17
N ALA A 113 -13.55 6.20 2.99
CA ALA A 113 -14.36 5.99 1.79
C ALA A 113 -13.65 6.44 0.50
N ILE A 114 -12.94 7.57 0.53
CA ILE A 114 -12.14 8.06 -0.62
C ILE A 114 -10.94 7.15 -0.84
N SER A 115 -10.19 6.81 0.22
CA SER A 115 -9.04 5.92 0.13
C SER A 115 -9.42 4.54 -0.42
N ASN A 116 -10.52 3.96 0.06
CA ASN A 116 -11.01 2.68 -0.40
C ASN A 116 -11.47 2.73 -1.86
N SER A 117 -12.18 3.81 -2.24
CA SER A 117 -12.59 4.01 -3.65
C SER A 117 -11.40 4.06 -4.59
N ILE A 118 -10.35 4.79 -4.23
CA ILE A 118 -9.12 4.90 -5.02
C ILE A 118 -8.47 3.53 -5.18
N GLN A 119 -8.31 2.77 -4.09
CA GLN A 119 -7.68 1.46 -4.14
C GLN A 119 -8.48 0.45 -4.97
N ILE A 120 -9.82 0.48 -4.89
CA ILE A 120 -10.68 -0.38 -5.71
C ILE A 120 -10.53 -0.01 -7.19
N LEU A 121 -10.62 1.26 -7.54
CA LEU A 121 -10.48 1.73 -8.92
C LEU A 121 -9.10 1.39 -9.51
N GLU A 122 -8.02 1.63 -8.77
CA GLU A 122 -6.67 1.27 -9.20
C GLU A 122 -6.48 -0.24 -9.34
N SER A 123 -7.07 -1.03 -8.44
CA SER A 123 -7.02 -2.49 -8.54
C SER A 123 -7.72 -2.99 -9.80
N LEU A 124 -8.88 -2.43 -10.16
CA LEU A 124 -9.59 -2.77 -11.38
C LEU A 124 -8.75 -2.43 -12.62
N LEU A 125 -8.10 -1.25 -12.64
CA LEU A 125 -7.20 -0.85 -13.72
C LEU A 125 -5.99 -1.79 -13.83
N ALA A 126 -5.43 -2.22 -12.71
CA ALA A 126 -4.28 -3.14 -12.68
C ALA A 126 -4.66 -4.54 -13.20
N VAL A 127 -5.79 -5.08 -12.72
CA VAL A 127 -6.29 -6.40 -13.16
C VAL A 127 -6.62 -6.42 -14.65
N GLU A 128 -7.16 -5.32 -15.19
CA GLU A 128 -7.38 -5.15 -16.63
C GLU A 128 -6.09 -5.32 -17.45
N GLN A 129 -4.94 -4.98 -16.87
CA GLN A 129 -3.63 -5.14 -17.51
C GLN A 129 -2.98 -6.52 -17.29
N GLY A 130 -3.66 -7.43 -16.61
CA GLY A 130 -3.21 -8.81 -16.38
C GLY A 130 -2.56 -9.05 -15.02
N VAL A 131 -2.60 -8.10 -14.11
CA VAL A 131 -2.12 -8.29 -12.73
C VAL A 131 -2.99 -9.33 -12.01
N LYS A 132 -2.36 -10.30 -11.36
CA LYS A 132 -3.05 -11.39 -10.64
C LYS A 132 -2.84 -11.36 -9.13
N ASN A 133 -1.80 -10.70 -8.65
CA ASN A 133 -1.47 -10.64 -7.23
C ASN A 133 -1.49 -9.18 -6.77
N ILE A 134 -2.48 -8.81 -5.97
CA ILE A 134 -2.71 -7.43 -5.52
C ILE A 134 -2.69 -7.38 -3.99
N SER A 135 -2.00 -6.39 -3.45
CA SER A 135 -2.10 -6.00 -2.05
C SER A 135 -2.83 -4.66 -1.93
N ILE A 136 -3.81 -4.62 -1.06
CA ILE A 136 -4.57 -3.43 -0.68
C ILE A 136 -4.41 -3.18 0.81
N GLY A 137 -4.62 -1.96 1.27
CA GLY A 137 -4.43 -1.71 2.69
C GLY A 137 -4.87 -0.35 3.18
N VAL A 138 -4.67 -0.14 4.45
CA VAL A 138 -4.90 1.14 5.13
C VAL A 138 -3.70 1.50 5.99
N ALA A 139 -3.56 2.77 6.30
CA ALA A 139 -2.65 3.21 7.34
C ALA A 139 -3.45 3.72 8.55
N GLN A 140 -2.89 3.54 9.72
CA GLN A 140 -3.53 3.92 10.96
C GLN A 140 -3.89 5.41 11.00
N TYR A 141 -5.15 5.70 11.33
CA TYR A 141 -5.64 7.05 11.64
C TYR A 141 -5.45 7.41 13.12
N GLY A 142 -5.48 6.41 13.98
CA GLY A 142 -5.52 6.56 15.44
C GLY A 142 -6.90 6.43 16.06
N ASN A 143 -7.94 6.12 15.27
CA ASN A 143 -9.26 5.69 15.76
C ASN A 143 -9.42 4.19 15.50
N ILE A 144 -9.40 3.39 16.55
CA ILE A 144 -9.39 1.93 16.46
C ILE A 144 -10.59 1.37 15.70
N THR A 145 -11.79 1.90 15.94
CA THR A 145 -13.01 1.48 15.25
C THR A 145 -12.91 1.73 13.75
N GLN A 146 -12.50 2.94 13.37
CA GLN A 146 -12.37 3.34 11.97
C GLN A 146 -11.21 2.62 11.26
N ASP A 147 -10.06 2.45 11.94
CA ASP A 147 -8.91 1.74 11.40
C ASP A 147 -9.26 0.29 11.04
N ILE A 148 -9.98 -0.41 11.94
CA ILE A 148 -10.43 -1.77 11.71
C ILE A 148 -11.49 -1.81 10.62
N ALA A 149 -12.53 -0.98 10.74
CA ALA A 149 -13.66 -0.93 9.83
C ALA A 149 -13.23 -0.63 8.39
N SER A 150 -12.25 0.28 8.19
CA SER A 150 -11.74 0.66 6.87
C SER A 150 -11.16 -0.53 6.11
N LEU A 151 -10.30 -1.32 6.75
CA LEU A 151 -9.66 -2.45 6.08
C LEU A 151 -10.67 -3.58 5.81
N LEU A 152 -11.58 -3.85 6.76
CA LEU A 152 -12.63 -4.86 6.56
C LEU A 152 -13.59 -4.46 5.44
N ALA A 153 -13.98 -3.18 5.37
CA ALA A 153 -14.79 -2.65 4.29
C ALA A 153 -14.09 -2.80 2.92
N LEU A 154 -12.80 -2.45 2.86
CA LEU A 154 -12.02 -2.55 1.64
C LEU A 154 -11.92 -4.00 1.14
N GLN A 155 -11.68 -4.96 2.04
CA GLN A 155 -11.61 -6.39 1.69
C GLN A 155 -12.91 -6.89 1.07
N GLU A 156 -14.05 -6.57 1.68
CA GLU A 156 -15.36 -6.99 1.18
C GLU A 156 -15.68 -6.35 -0.17
N GLN A 157 -15.39 -5.06 -0.32
CA GLN A 157 -15.74 -4.32 -1.53
C GLN A 157 -14.85 -4.64 -2.72
N ILE A 158 -13.54 -4.83 -2.53
CA ILE A 158 -12.68 -5.21 -3.64
C ILE A 158 -13.13 -6.54 -4.26
N GLN A 159 -13.46 -7.52 -3.42
CA GLN A 159 -13.96 -8.81 -3.92
C GLN A 159 -15.29 -8.61 -4.68
N PHE A 160 -16.21 -7.84 -4.12
CA PHE A 160 -17.48 -7.53 -4.79
C PHE A 160 -17.28 -6.90 -6.19
N TYR A 161 -16.38 -5.91 -6.33
CA TYR A 161 -16.15 -5.27 -7.62
C TYR A 161 -15.40 -6.15 -8.61
N LEU A 162 -14.45 -6.97 -8.17
CA LEU A 162 -13.78 -7.95 -9.02
C LEU A 162 -14.80 -8.96 -9.59
N ASP A 163 -15.69 -9.48 -8.75
CA ASP A 163 -16.76 -10.41 -9.17
C ASP A 163 -17.75 -9.71 -10.11
N LYS A 164 -18.16 -8.48 -9.81
CA LYS A 164 -19.07 -7.67 -10.65
C LYS A 164 -18.54 -7.50 -12.08
N PHE A 165 -17.22 -7.32 -12.24
CA PHE A 165 -16.58 -7.20 -13.55
C PHE A 165 -16.06 -8.53 -14.10
N SER A 166 -16.40 -9.65 -13.47
CA SER A 166 -16.03 -10.99 -13.91
C SER A 166 -14.53 -11.27 -13.97
N PHE A 167 -13.74 -10.54 -13.20
CA PHE A 167 -12.32 -10.84 -13.03
C PHE A 167 -12.15 -12.08 -12.15
N LYS A 168 -11.39 -13.05 -12.62
CA LYS A 168 -11.17 -14.33 -11.95
C LYS A 168 -9.71 -14.58 -11.67
N ASP A 169 -9.46 -15.44 -10.69
CA ASP A 169 -8.12 -15.87 -10.32
C ASP A 169 -7.23 -14.69 -9.87
N ILE A 170 -7.83 -13.73 -9.15
CA ILE A 170 -7.12 -12.60 -8.56
C ILE A 170 -6.87 -12.90 -7.08
N HIS A 171 -5.60 -12.92 -6.70
CA HIS A 171 -5.19 -13.06 -5.31
C HIS A 171 -5.11 -11.70 -4.64
N ILE A 172 -5.95 -11.48 -3.63
CA ILE A 172 -5.94 -10.25 -2.83
C ILE A 172 -5.31 -10.54 -1.48
N SER A 173 -4.34 -9.73 -1.11
CA SER A 173 -3.76 -9.70 0.23
C SER A 173 -3.91 -8.31 0.85
N THR A 174 -3.91 -8.26 2.17
CA THR A 174 -4.11 -7.01 2.91
C THR A 174 -2.87 -6.56 3.66
N VAL A 175 -2.70 -5.24 3.71
CA VAL A 175 -1.60 -4.57 4.40
C VAL A 175 -2.17 -3.58 5.42
N PHE A 176 -1.69 -3.66 6.65
CA PHE A 176 -1.91 -2.63 7.65
C PHE A 176 -0.61 -1.85 7.87
N ASN A 177 -0.63 -0.56 7.58
CA ASN A 177 0.52 0.31 7.83
C ASN A 177 0.39 0.90 9.22
N GLN A 178 1.40 0.70 10.05
CA GLN A 178 1.48 1.34 11.36
C GLN A 178 1.53 2.87 11.23
N TRP A 179 1.43 3.57 12.36
CA TRP A 179 1.43 5.03 12.44
C TRP A 179 2.53 5.67 11.59
N ILE A 180 2.14 6.57 10.68
CA ILE A 180 3.04 7.25 9.73
C ILE A 180 3.29 8.71 10.14
N GLY A 181 2.51 9.26 11.06
CA GLY A 181 2.68 10.62 11.58
C GLY A 181 3.97 10.78 12.40
N GLY A 182 4.22 11.98 12.90
CA GLY A 182 5.35 12.24 13.78
C GLY A 182 5.28 11.37 15.05
N PHE A 183 6.40 10.81 15.44
CA PHE A 183 6.54 10.10 16.70
C PHE A 183 6.88 11.07 17.85
N PRO A 184 6.42 10.79 19.09
CA PRO A 184 6.88 11.51 20.26
C PRO A 184 8.39 11.42 20.44
N GLU A 185 9.02 12.48 20.99
CA GLU A 185 10.45 12.46 21.31
C GLU A 185 10.79 11.45 22.42
N ASP A 186 9.85 11.22 23.31
CA ASP A 186 9.97 10.20 24.36
C ASP A 186 9.88 8.80 23.76
N GLU A 187 10.94 8.02 23.92
CA GLU A 187 11.09 6.70 23.31
C GLU A 187 9.97 5.72 23.75
N LEU A 188 9.58 5.75 25.03
CA LEU A 188 8.52 4.87 25.53
C LEU A 188 7.16 5.22 24.93
N LYS A 189 6.87 6.51 24.76
CA LYS A 189 5.64 6.95 24.08
C LYS A 189 5.66 6.58 22.61
N ALA A 190 6.81 6.68 21.94
CA ALA A 190 6.96 6.28 20.54
C ALA A 190 6.72 4.77 20.36
N TYR A 191 7.32 3.92 21.20
CA TYR A 191 7.05 2.48 21.18
C TYR A 191 5.63 2.12 21.60
N SER A 192 4.97 2.95 22.41
CA SER A 192 3.54 2.75 22.74
C SER A 192 2.66 2.90 21.49
N LEU A 193 2.99 3.82 20.56
CA LEU A 193 2.29 3.92 19.26
C LEU A 193 2.54 2.68 18.39
N ILE A 194 3.74 2.13 18.37
CA ILE A 194 4.03 0.87 17.67
C ILE A 194 3.20 -0.27 18.24
N SER A 195 3.13 -0.37 19.59
CA SER A 195 2.32 -1.37 20.30
C SER A 195 0.83 -1.23 19.98
N TYR A 196 0.32 -0.01 20.00
CA TYR A 196 -1.07 0.28 19.65
C TYR A 196 -1.38 -0.13 18.20
N SER A 197 -0.52 0.22 17.25
CA SER A 197 -0.65 -0.16 15.86
C SER A 197 -0.65 -1.69 15.67
N ALA A 198 0.25 -2.39 16.37
CA ALA A 198 0.30 -3.85 16.35
C ALA A 198 -0.99 -4.48 16.89
N THR A 199 -1.55 -3.90 17.95
CA THR A 199 -2.83 -4.35 18.53
C THR A 199 -3.99 -4.13 17.54
N VAL A 200 -4.07 -2.97 16.90
CA VAL A 200 -5.11 -2.70 15.88
C VAL A 200 -5.02 -3.72 14.73
N SER A 201 -3.81 -4.04 14.29
CA SER A 201 -3.60 -5.00 13.21
C SER A 201 -4.10 -6.42 13.51
N LEU A 202 -4.15 -6.84 14.79
CA LEU A 202 -4.75 -8.11 15.18
C LEU A 202 -6.24 -8.19 14.82
N PHE A 203 -6.97 -7.09 15.02
CA PHE A 203 -8.40 -7.05 14.73
C PHE A 203 -8.69 -6.98 13.22
N THR A 204 -7.78 -6.43 12.43
CA THR A 204 -7.93 -6.37 10.98
C THR A 204 -7.64 -7.71 10.30
N LYS A 205 -6.93 -8.62 10.98
CA LYS A 205 -6.43 -9.89 10.42
C LYS A 205 -5.66 -9.69 9.11
N SER A 206 -4.95 -8.58 8.99
CA SER A 206 -4.18 -8.26 7.79
C SER A 206 -3.09 -9.31 7.52
N ASN A 207 -2.89 -9.63 6.25
CA ASN A 207 -1.87 -10.60 5.83
C ASN A 207 -0.45 -10.11 6.10
N ARG A 208 -0.26 -8.79 6.09
CA ARG A 208 1.04 -8.15 6.27
C ARG A 208 0.89 -6.86 7.06
N ILE A 209 1.88 -6.58 7.89
CA ILE A 209 2.00 -5.32 8.62
C ILE A 209 3.25 -4.59 8.14
N PHE A 210 3.08 -3.34 7.80
CA PHE A 210 4.20 -2.45 7.53
C PHE A 210 4.64 -1.79 8.84
N VAL A 211 5.72 -2.33 9.42
CA VAL A 211 6.25 -1.87 10.69
C VAL A 211 7.04 -0.58 10.50
N LYS A 212 6.78 0.40 11.34
CA LYS A 212 7.45 1.69 11.33
C LYS A 212 8.60 1.77 12.33
N ASN A 213 9.59 2.57 11.98
CA ASN A 213 10.68 2.92 12.87
C ASN A 213 10.35 4.23 13.59
N ILE A 214 10.52 4.26 14.91
CA ILE A 214 10.29 5.47 15.72
C ILE A 214 11.20 6.64 15.31
N ASP A 215 12.35 6.34 14.69
CA ASP A 215 13.34 7.31 14.22
C ASP A 215 13.21 7.65 12.73
N GLU A 216 12.14 7.29 12.07
CA GLU A 216 11.98 7.41 10.61
C GLU A 216 12.22 8.85 10.11
N TYR A 217 11.88 9.84 10.92
CA TYR A 217 12.04 11.27 10.60
C TYR A 217 13.33 11.90 11.13
N THR A 218 14.11 11.15 11.91
CA THR A 218 15.40 11.62 12.41
C THR A 218 16.51 11.16 11.49
N LYS A 219 17.48 12.02 11.21
CA LYS A 219 18.62 11.70 10.32
C LYS A 219 19.56 10.59 10.85
N ASN A 220 19.27 10.04 12.00
CA ASN A 220 20.08 9.04 12.69
C ASN A 220 19.32 7.72 12.91
N SER A 221 18.53 7.27 11.93
CA SER A 221 17.87 5.97 12.01
C SER A 221 18.90 4.87 12.31
N LEU A 222 18.96 4.46 13.57
CA LEU A 222 19.82 3.38 14.01
C LEU A 222 19.08 2.05 13.79
N GLY A 223 19.75 1.05 13.24
CA GLY A 223 19.17 -0.26 12.99
C GLY A 223 18.49 -0.90 14.23
N ASN A 224 18.95 -0.57 15.43
CA ASN A 224 18.40 -1.07 16.68
C ASN A 224 16.94 -0.65 16.93
N THR A 225 16.57 0.59 16.61
CA THR A 225 15.18 1.07 16.81
C THR A 225 14.20 0.34 15.91
N MET A 226 14.62 0.02 14.68
CA MET A 226 13.81 -0.81 13.77
C MET A 226 13.68 -2.25 14.27
N ILE A 227 14.77 -2.84 14.75
CA ILE A 227 14.74 -4.19 15.35
C ILE A 227 13.78 -4.22 16.55
N ASN A 228 13.83 -3.23 17.43
CA ASN A 228 12.93 -3.13 18.58
C ASN A 228 11.46 -3.02 18.14
N SER A 229 11.16 -2.20 17.14
CA SER A 229 9.80 -2.08 16.59
C SER A 229 9.29 -3.41 16.00
N LEU A 230 10.15 -4.15 15.30
CA LEU A 230 9.82 -5.48 14.75
C LEU A 230 9.58 -6.51 15.86
N VAL A 231 10.47 -6.60 16.85
CA VAL A 231 10.35 -7.52 17.98
C VAL A 231 9.07 -7.23 18.77
N LEU A 232 8.81 -5.96 19.06
CA LEU A 232 7.61 -5.53 19.79
C LEU A 232 6.33 -5.87 19.02
N THR A 233 6.28 -5.53 17.72
CA THR A 233 5.14 -5.87 16.87
C THR A 233 4.92 -7.38 16.85
N LYS A 234 5.96 -8.17 16.59
CA LYS A 234 5.88 -9.63 16.57
C LYS A 234 5.37 -10.19 17.91
N THR A 235 5.89 -9.70 19.03
CA THR A 235 5.48 -10.16 20.36
C THR A 235 3.98 -9.93 20.58
N ILE A 236 3.45 -8.77 20.22
CA ILE A 236 2.02 -8.48 20.36
C ILE A 236 1.18 -9.41 19.48
N LEU A 237 1.61 -9.63 18.25
CA LEU A 237 0.92 -10.55 17.35
C LEU A 237 0.93 -11.99 17.89
N ASP A 238 2.06 -12.48 18.38
CA ASP A 238 2.17 -13.82 18.97
C ASP A 238 1.25 -14.01 20.17
N ILE A 239 1.13 -12.99 21.03
CA ILE A 239 0.20 -12.98 22.17
C ILE A 239 -1.27 -12.97 21.69
N GLY A 240 -1.59 -12.10 20.72
CA GLY A 240 -2.96 -11.87 20.26
C GLY A 240 -3.51 -12.99 19.37
N ASN A 241 -2.67 -13.64 18.56
CA ASN A 241 -3.10 -14.70 17.65
C ASN A 241 -3.67 -15.93 18.36
N SER A 242 -3.35 -16.12 19.63
CA SER A 242 -3.93 -17.18 20.46
C SER A 242 -5.33 -16.85 20.98
N GLN A 243 -5.80 -15.61 20.80
CA GLN A 243 -7.06 -15.10 21.31
C GLN A 243 -8.11 -15.01 20.23
N ASN A 244 -9.34 -15.40 20.56
CA ASN A 244 -10.46 -15.21 19.64
C ASN A 244 -11.04 -13.82 19.85
N LEU A 245 -10.49 -12.84 19.12
CA LEU A 245 -10.95 -11.45 19.14
C LEU A 245 -12.12 -11.32 18.17
N THR A 246 -13.35 -11.27 18.69
CA THR A 246 -14.55 -11.27 17.85
C THR A 246 -15.37 -9.99 17.97
N ASN A 247 -15.95 -9.68 16.86
CA ASN A 247 -17.15 -8.89 16.50
C ASN A 247 -17.53 -7.76 17.48
N TYR A 248 -17.20 -6.54 17.06
CA TYR A 248 -17.67 -5.33 17.74
C TYR A 248 -18.76 -4.68 16.90
N GLU A 249 -19.93 -4.45 17.49
CA GLU A 249 -21.07 -3.80 16.82
C GLU A 249 -20.69 -2.45 16.21
N GLU A 250 -19.97 -1.63 16.96
CA GLU A 250 -19.48 -0.33 16.50
C GLU A 250 -18.60 -0.41 15.23
N VAL A 251 -17.71 -1.41 15.16
CA VAL A 251 -16.88 -1.65 13.98
C VAL A 251 -17.74 -2.04 12.78
N ASN A 252 -18.77 -2.85 12.99
CA ASN A 252 -19.67 -3.25 11.91
C ASN A 252 -20.50 -2.06 11.40
N LEU A 253 -21.00 -1.22 12.28
CA LEU A 253 -21.73 -0.01 11.89
C LEU A 253 -20.85 0.94 11.06
N GLU A 254 -19.63 1.21 11.52
CA GLU A 254 -18.67 2.03 10.80
C GLU A 254 -18.27 1.41 9.45
N LYS A 255 -18.05 0.09 9.43
CA LYS A 255 -17.76 -0.65 8.20
C LYS A 255 -18.87 -0.48 7.15
N GLU A 256 -20.11 -0.66 7.53
CA GLU A 256 -21.24 -0.52 6.59
C GLU A 256 -21.41 0.93 6.13
N GLN A 257 -21.12 1.93 6.97
CA GLN A 257 -21.12 3.35 6.57
C GLN A 257 -20.02 3.62 5.54
N ILE A 258 -18.79 3.18 5.80
CA ILE A 258 -17.66 3.32 4.86
C ILE A 258 -17.99 2.64 3.52
N LYS A 259 -18.55 1.43 3.55
CA LYS A 259 -18.96 0.71 2.32
C LYS A 259 -19.97 1.49 1.51
N LYS A 260 -20.97 2.07 2.17
CA LYS A 260 -22.00 2.87 1.51
C LYS A 260 -21.43 4.11 0.84
N GLU A 261 -20.58 4.85 1.53
CA GLU A 261 -19.92 6.05 0.99
C GLU A 261 -18.97 5.71 -0.16
N THR A 262 -18.16 4.66 0.01
CA THR A 262 -17.27 4.14 -1.05
C THR A 262 -18.07 3.75 -2.30
N ALA A 263 -19.18 3.05 -2.14
CA ALA A 263 -20.01 2.64 -3.27
C ALA A 263 -20.58 3.85 -4.03
N GLN A 264 -21.03 4.89 -3.32
CA GLN A 264 -21.52 6.12 -3.94
C GLN A 264 -20.44 6.82 -4.79
N ILE A 265 -19.20 6.89 -4.30
CA ILE A 265 -18.08 7.47 -5.04
C ILE A 265 -17.81 6.65 -6.31
N ILE A 266 -17.68 5.33 -6.18
CA ILE A 266 -17.38 4.44 -7.31
C ILE A 266 -18.50 4.45 -8.35
N GLU A 267 -19.76 4.41 -7.91
CA GLU A 267 -20.91 4.47 -8.82
C GLU A 267 -20.96 5.81 -9.57
N LYS A 268 -20.59 6.90 -8.90
CA LYS A 268 -20.49 8.21 -9.56
C LYS A 268 -19.40 8.19 -10.64
N VAL A 269 -18.22 7.64 -10.36
CA VAL A 269 -17.15 7.48 -11.37
C VAL A 269 -17.65 6.64 -12.55
N PHE A 270 -18.31 5.52 -12.29
CA PHE A 270 -18.86 4.69 -13.37
C PHE A 270 -19.98 5.38 -14.16
N SER A 271 -20.74 6.28 -13.53
CA SER A 271 -21.83 7.00 -14.22
C SER A 271 -21.33 8.00 -15.26
N ILE A 272 -20.09 8.47 -15.14
CA ILE A 272 -19.44 9.35 -16.12
C ILE A 272 -18.51 8.58 -17.06
N CYS A 273 -18.38 7.26 -16.84
CA CYS A 273 -17.55 6.39 -17.65
C CYS A 273 -18.26 6.03 -18.96
N ASP A 274 -17.80 6.60 -20.06
CA ASP A 274 -18.26 6.27 -21.40
C ASP A 274 -17.32 5.25 -22.06
N GLY A 275 -17.21 4.08 -21.41
CA GLY A 275 -16.36 2.97 -21.86
C GLY A 275 -14.85 3.11 -21.56
N ASP A 276 -14.41 4.23 -21.00
CA ASP A 276 -13.01 4.46 -20.60
C ASP A 276 -12.91 4.84 -19.11
N LEU A 277 -12.62 3.85 -18.27
CA LEU A 277 -12.53 4.05 -16.82
C LEU A 277 -11.39 5.02 -16.44
N ARG A 278 -10.26 5.03 -17.16
CA ARG A 278 -9.15 5.96 -16.86
C ARG A 278 -9.54 7.40 -17.08
N LYS A 279 -10.25 7.65 -18.19
CA LYS A 279 -10.78 8.98 -18.50
C LYS A 279 -11.79 9.43 -17.44
N ALA A 280 -12.71 8.55 -17.05
CA ALA A 280 -13.69 8.84 -16.01
C ALA A 280 -13.03 9.14 -14.67
N ILE A 281 -11.99 8.41 -14.30
CA ILE A 281 -11.22 8.65 -13.07
C ILE A 281 -10.51 10.01 -13.15
N ALA A 282 -9.83 10.32 -14.26
CA ALA A 282 -9.18 11.62 -14.42
C ALA A 282 -10.19 12.75 -14.25
N GLU A 283 -11.36 12.67 -14.90
CA GLU A 283 -12.42 13.68 -14.79
C GLU A 283 -13.01 13.80 -13.37
N ALA A 284 -13.07 12.67 -12.62
CA ALA A 284 -13.65 12.67 -11.28
C ALA A 284 -12.71 13.20 -10.20
N PHE A 285 -11.39 13.13 -10.40
CA PHE A 285 -10.39 13.47 -9.37
C PHE A 285 -9.52 14.69 -9.73
N GLU A 286 -9.66 15.28 -10.90
CA GLU A 286 -9.10 16.60 -11.27
C GLU A 286 -10.04 17.74 -10.85
#